data_7a1285687187edb74f39342b222a308f
#
_entry.id   7a1285687187edb74f39342b222a308f
#
_cell.length_a   1.000
_cell.length_b   1.000
_cell.length_c   1.000
_cell.angle_alpha   90.00
_cell.angle_beta   90.00
_cell.angle_gamma   90.00
#
_symmetry.space_group_name_H-M   'P 1'
#
loop_
_entity.id
_entity.type
_entity.pdbx_description
1 polymer ?
#
loop_
_entity_poly.entity_id
_entity_poly.type
_entity_poly.pdbx_seq_one_letter_code
_entity_poly.pdbx_strand_id
1 'polypeptide(L)'
;MSNDSLTRKLGFWSALAIAVGTTVGSGIFVSSGDVAKAAGMPSISILAWIIGGVIAIPQVMVLAELATAYPQNGSGYVYLNKAGWRPLAFLYGWATFWALDPPSISIMALAIVAYLASFFPFFVGIAGKLLGVAIILIITSIHYRSVKAGGSFQVIITAIKIIPFLIVIVLGLMYMNFDNFAYTPVAGATSSSLIGGVSATTWAYTGMAAICFMAGEFKNPGKVLPRALISSVLIVLGLYTLLA
;
A
#
# COMPACT_ATOMS: atom_id res chain seq x y z
N MET A 1 -27.86 3.87 24.91
CA MET A 1 -26.87 3.52 23.86
C MET A 1 -25.51 3.83 24.44
N SER A 2 -24.77 2.80 24.84
CA SER A 2 -23.46 2.94 25.48
C SER A 2 -22.50 3.67 24.54
N ASN A 3 -21.93 4.76 25.02
CA ASN A 3 -20.84 5.50 24.40
C ASN A 3 -19.56 4.64 24.49
N ASP A 4 -19.52 3.57 23.73
CA ASP A 4 -18.28 2.77 23.54
C ASP A 4 -17.37 3.55 22.59
N SER A 5 -16.78 4.63 23.12
CA SER A 5 -15.73 5.36 22.45
C SER A 5 -14.54 4.41 22.36
N LEU A 6 -14.23 3.98 21.13
CA LEU A 6 -13.03 3.20 20.82
C LEU A 6 -11.84 3.84 21.53
N THR A 7 -11.15 3.06 22.35
CA THR A 7 -9.99 3.56 23.09
C THR A 7 -8.87 3.87 22.08
N ARG A 8 -8.60 5.16 21.88
CA ARG A 8 -7.54 5.67 20.99
C ARG A 8 -6.17 5.26 21.51
N LYS A 9 -5.60 4.21 20.91
CA LYS A 9 -4.33 3.60 21.38
C LYS A 9 -3.16 3.86 20.43
N LEU A 10 -3.40 4.16 19.16
CA LEU A 10 -2.38 4.27 18.12
C LEU A 10 -1.82 5.70 18.05
N GLY A 11 -0.50 5.81 17.96
CA GLY A 11 0.22 7.09 17.80
C GLY A 11 0.71 7.33 16.38
N PHE A 12 1.48 8.42 16.18
CA PHE A 12 2.02 8.82 14.88
C PHE A 12 2.87 7.73 14.23
N TRP A 13 3.78 7.09 14.96
CA TRP A 13 4.64 6.04 14.40
C TRP A 13 3.87 4.81 13.94
N SER A 14 2.80 4.45 14.67
CA SER A 14 1.91 3.37 14.21
C SER A 14 1.15 3.77 12.96
N ALA A 15 0.64 5.01 12.88
CA ALA A 15 -0.04 5.52 11.69
C ALA A 15 0.90 5.53 10.48
N LEU A 16 2.11 6.05 10.64
CA LEU A 16 3.11 6.10 9.58
C LEU A 16 3.53 4.70 9.11
N ALA A 17 3.79 3.79 10.06
CA ALA A 17 4.15 2.41 9.74
C ALA A 17 3.03 1.66 9.03
N ILE A 18 1.76 1.90 9.41
CA ILE A 18 0.61 1.32 8.70
C ILE A 18 0.52 1.92 7.30
N ALA A 19 0.56 3.24 7.15
CA ALA A 19 0.43 3.90 5.85
C ALA A 19 1.56 3.50 4.88
N VAL A 20 2.82 3.58 5.31
CA VAL A 20 3.97 3.14 4.53
C VAL A 20 3.92 1.63 4.32
N GLY A 21 3.63 0.89 5.39
CA GLY A 21 3.61 -0.56 5.37
C GLY A 21 2.56 -1.18 4.46
N THR A 22 1.38 -0.61 4.33
CA THR A 22 0.34 -1.08 3.41
C THR A 22 0.63 -0.67 1.96
N THR A 23 1.33 0.45 1.76
CA THR A 23 1.69 0.94 0.43
C THR A 23 2.92 0.19 -0.12
N VAL A 24 4.00 0.13 0.67
CA VAL A 24 5.22 -0.61 0.32
C VAL A 24 4.99 -2.10 0.56
N GLY A 25 4.46 -2.79 -0.42
CA GLY A 25 4.16 -4.24 -0.38
C GLY A 25 4.71 -4.98 -1.58
N SER A 26 4.14 -6.14 -1.88
CA SER A 26 4.45 -6.90 -3.09
C SER A 26 4.14 -6.12 -4.38
N GLY A 27 3.27 -5.12 -4.30
CA GLY A 27 2.88 -4.28 -5.43
C GLY A 27 4.06 -3.62 -6.14
N ILE A 28 5.03 -3.08 -5.41
CA ILE A 28 6.19 -2.43 -6.04
C ILE A 28 7.01 -3.40 -6.90
N PHE A 29 7.21 -4.64 -6.43
CA PHE A 29 7.97 -5.64 -7.19
C PHE A 29 7.26 -6.08 -8.47
N VAL A 30 5.94 -6.18 -8.46
CA VAL A 30 5.14 -6.51 -9.64
C VAL A 30 5.00 -5.29 -10.55
N SER A 31 4.62 -4.14 -9.99
CA SER A 31 4.38 -2.92 -10.76
C SER A 31 5.64 -2.36 -11.41
N SER A 32 6.84 -2.59 -10.85
CA SER A 32 8.09 -2.09 -11.45
C SER A 32 8.29 -2.62 -12.87
N GLY A 33 8.05 -3.92 -13.09
CA GLY A 33 8.13 -4.52 -14.42
C GLY A 33 7.05 -3.99 -15.38
N ASP A 34 5.84 -3.79 -14.88
CA ASP A 34 4.72 -3.27 -15.67
C ASP A 34 4.92 -1.80 -16.03
N VAL A 35 5.40 -0.98 -15.10
CA VAL A 35 5.76 0.42 -15.35
C VAL A 35 6.87 0.51 -16.37
N ALA A 36 7.93 -0.29 -16.25
CA ALA A 36 9.05 -0.31 -17.18
C ALA A 36 8.59 -0.68 -18.61
N LYS A 37 7.74 -1.71 -18.74
CA LYS A 37 7.17 -2.12 -20.03
C LYS A 37 6.25 -1.07 -20.64
N ALA A 38 5.38 -0.46 -19.83
CA ALA A 38 4.44 0.57 -20.26
C ALA A 38 5.13 1.90 -20.60
N ALA A 39 6.16 2.27 -19.84
CA ALA A 39 7.00 3.43 -20.11
C ALA A 39 7.90 3.23 -21.33
N GLY A 40 8.35 2.00 -21.56
CA GLY A 40 9.18 1.62 -22.72
C GLY A 40 10.64 2.02 -22.64
N MET A 41 11.01 2.92 -21.73
CA MET A 41 12.38 3.44 -21.53
C MET A 41 12.67 3.68 -20.04
N PRO A 42 13.92 3.48 -19.58
CA PRO A 42 14.29 3.70 -18.18
C PRO A 42 13.98 5.12 -17.69
N SER A 43 14.37 6.13 -18.46
CA SER A 43 14.14 7.54 -18.11
C SER A 43 12.65 7.89 -17.98
N ILE A 44 11.81 7.37 -18.88
CA ILE A 44 10.35 7.55 -18.80
C ILE A 44 9.76 6.78 -17.64
N SER A 45 10.31 5.60 -17.30
CA SER A 45 9.89 4.82 -16.12
C SER A 45 10.13 5.60 -14.82
N ILE A 46 11.31 6.16 -14.63
CA ILE A 46 11.63 6.99 -13.45
C ILE A 46 10.70 8.21 -13.38
N LEU A 47 10.51 8.90 -14.51
CA LEU A 47 9.62 10.05 -14.58
C LEU A 47 8.16 9.65 -14.26
N ALA A 48 7.71 8.49 -14.70
CA ALA A 48 6.39 7.95 -14.39
C ALA A 48 6.21 7.71 -12.88
N TRP A 49 7.22 7.18 -12.18
CA TRP A 49 7.20 7.02 -10.72
C TRP A 49 7.12 8.37 -10.01
N ILE A 50 7.90 9.37 -10.42
CA ILE A 50 7.86 10.72 -9.85
C ILE A 50 6.48 11.34 -10.04
N ILE A 51 5.96 11.35 -11.28
CA ILE A 51 4.66 11.95 -11.60
C ILE A 51 3.53 11.22 -10.87
N GLY A 52 3.54 9.87 -10.86
CA GLY A 52 2.55 9.08 -10.14
C GLY A 52 2.50 9.43 -8.65
N GLY A 53 3.65 9.58 -8.00
CA GLY A 53 3.74 10.00 -6.62
C GLY A 53 3.28 11.45 -6.39
N VAL A 54 3.60 12.38 -7.31
CA VAL A 54 3.12 13.76 -7.26
C VAL A 54 1.59 13.82 -7.39
N ILE A 55 1.00 13.01 -8.28
CA ILE A 55 -0.47 12.89 -8.42
C ILE A 55 -1.11 12.31 -7.16
N ALA A 56 -0.42 11.43 -6.42
CA ALA A 56 -0.93 10.88 -5.17
C ALA A 56 -0.99 11.93 -4.04
N ILE A 57 -0.18 13.02 -4.07
CA ILE A 57 -0.17 14.03 -3.01
C ILE A 57 -1.53 14.71 -2.81
N PRO A 58 -2.18 15.30 -3.83
CA PRO A 58 -3.49 15.92 -3.63
C PRO A 58 -4.55 14.90 -3.19
N GLN A 59 -4.53 13.67 -3.67
CA GLN A 59 -5.42 12.61 -3.21
C GLN A 59 -5.26 12.35 -1.70
N VAL A 60 -4.02 12.27 -1.23
CA VAL A 60 -3.69 12.06 0.18
C VAL A 60 -4.09 13.28 1.03
N MET A 61 -3.95 14.50 0.52
CA MET A 61 -4.37 15.71 1.22
C MET A 61 -5.90 15.74 1.43
N VAL A 62 -6.68 15.39 0.42
CA VAL A 62 -8.15 15.27 0.55
C VAL A 62 -8.51 14.20 1.58
N LEU A 63 -7.86 13.04 1.55
CA LEU A 63 -8.08 12.00 2.55
C LEU A 63 -7.71 12.45 3.96
N ALA A 64 -6.62 13.21 4.11
CA ALA A 64 -6.18 13.75 5.39
C ALA A 64 -7.21 14.73 5.96
N GLU A 65 -7.78 15.60 5.12
CA GLU A 65 -8.82 16.54 5.51
C GLU A 65 -10.10 15.81 5.95
N LEU A 66 -10.59 14.87 5.13
CA LEU A 66 -11.78 14.09 5.45
C LEU A 66 -11.60 13.24 6.72
N ALA A 67 -10.46 12.58 6.88
CA ALA A 67 -10.16 11.78 8.06
C ALA A 67 -10.03 12.63 9.33
N THR A 68 -9.61 13.89 9.19
CA THR A 68 -9.54 14.86 10.29
C THR A 68 -10.92 15.41 10.66
N ALA A 69 -11.73 15.73 9.65
CA ALA A 69 -13.08 16.22 9.85
C ALA A 69 -14.01 15.14 10.45
N TYR A 70 -13.83 13.90 10.04
CA TYR A 70 -14.64 12.75 10.46
C TYR A 70 -13.76 11.60 10.98
N PRO A 71 -13.17 11.72 12.18
CA PRO A 71 -12.24 10.74 12.73
C PRO A 71 -12.97 9.50 13.28
N GLN A 72 -13.65 8.80 12.38
CA GLN A 72 -14.43 7.58 12.65
C GLN A 72 -13.89 6.46 11.77
N ASN A 73 -14.06 5.21 12.22
CA ASN A 73 -13.66 4.04 11.43
C ASN A 73 -14.61 3.84 10.25
N GLY A 74 -14.06 3.49 9.07
CA GLY A 74 -14.83 3.18 7.88
C GLY A 74 -14.53 4.03 6.62
N SER A 75 -13.60 5.00 6.73
CA SER A 75 -13.10 5.77 5.57
C SER A 75 -14.23 6.29 4.64
N GLY A 76 -14.22 5.94 3.36
CA GLY A 76 -15.16 6.40 2.35
C GLY A 76 -16.62 6.15 2.70
N TYR A 77 -16.96 5.05 3.42
CA TYR A 77 -18.30 4.84 3.91
C TYR A 77 -18.77 5.98 4.80
N VAL A 78 -17.95 6.37 5.76
CA VAL A 78 -18.26 7.46 6.70
C VAL A 78 -18.41 8.78 5.94
N TYR A 79 -17.51 9.08 5.03
CA TYR A 79 -17.49 10.34 4.29
C TYR A 79 -18.72 10.49 3.40
N LEU A 80 -19.08 9.45 2.64
CA LEU A 80 -20.28 9.44 1.79
C LEU A 80 -21.57 9.52 2.61
N ASN A 81 -21.62 8.83 3.75
CA ASN A 81 -22.78 8.88 4.63
C ASN A 81 -22.96 10.27 5.26
N LYS A 82 -21.89 10.94 5.66
CA LYS A 82 -21.89 12.31 6.17
C LYS A 82 -22.27 13.35 5.11
N ALA A 83 -21.91 13.10 3.86
CA ALA A 83 -22.32 13.89 2.71
C ALA A 83 -23.82 13.72 2.34
N GLY A 84 -24.54 12.84 3.04
CA GLY A 84 -25.96 12.57 2.77
C GLY A 84 -26.19 11.52 1.67
N TRP A 85 -25.16 10.97 1.07
CA TRP A 85 -25.25 10.00 -0.03
C TRP A 85 -25.32 8.56 0.47
N ARG A 86 -26.36 8.27 1.29
CA ARG A 86 -26.53 6.97 1.94
C ARG A 86 -26.49 5.76 1.00
N PRO A 87 -27.15 5.75 -0.19
CA PRO A 87 -27.07 4.61 -1.11
C PRO A 87 -25.64 4.35 -1.59
N LEU A 88 -24.89 5.42 -1.91
CA LEU A 88 -23.50 5.31 -2.33
C LEU A 88 -22.58 4.87 -1.19
N ALA A 89 -22.84 5.34 0.03
CA ALA A 89 -22.12 4.86 1.22
C ALA A 89 -22.32 3.36 1.41
N PHE A 90 -23.55 2.88 1.30
CA PHE A 90 -23.86 1.45 1.38
C PHE A 90 -23.14 0.66 0.28
N LEU A 91 -23.24 1.10 -0.97
CA LEU A 91 -22.55 0.45 -2.10
C LEU A 91 -21.05 0.42 -1.93
N TYR A 92 -20.44 1.51 -1.45
CA TYR A 92 -19.01 1.57 -1.16
C TYR A 92 -18.63 0.52 -0.11
N GLY A 93 -19.31 0.49 1.03
CA GLY A 93 -19.03 -0.48 2.10
C GLY A 93 -19.25 -1.92 1.64
N TRP A 94 -20.32 -2.17 0.90
CA TRP A 94 -20.64 -3.48 0.35
C TRP A 94 -19.58 -3.96 -0.67
N ALA A 95 -19.19 -3.07 -1.59
CA ALA A 95 -18.14 -3.37 -2.57
C ALA A 95 -16.78 -3.61 -1.90
N THR A 96 -16.42 -2.80 -0.90
CA THR A 96 -15.19 -2.99 -0.13
C THR A 96 -15.19 -4.36 0.56
N PHE A 97 -16.29 -4.71 1.23
CA PHE A 97 -16.40 -5.97 1.98
C PHE A 97 -16.40 -7.21 1.07
N TRP A 98 -17.02 -7.17 -0.11
CA TRP A 98 -17.15 -8.36 -0.96
C TRP A 98 -16.18 -8.42 -2.14
N ALA A 99 -15.90 -7.27 -2.76
CA ALA A 99 -15.18 -7.22 -4.03
C ALA A 99 -13.74 -6.70 -3.91
N LEU A 100 -13.38 -5.99 -2.84
CA LEU A 100 -12.04 -5.41 -2.70
C LEU A 100 -11.19 -6.13 -1.66
N ASP A 101 -11.62 -6.21 -0.41
CA ASP A 101 -10.78 -6.70 0.68
C ASP A 101 -10.52 -8.21 0.63
N PRO A 102 -11.51 -9.10 0.49
CA PRO A 102 -11.25 -10.53 0.46
C PRO A 102 -10.40 -10.99 -0.72
N PRO A 103 -10.63 -10.52 -1.97
CA PRO A 103 -9.73 -10.83 -3.07
C PRO A 103 -8.31 -10.31 -2.84
N SER A 104 -8.15 -9.11 -2.29
CA SER A 104 -6.82 -8.53 -2.01
C SER A 104 -6.05 -9.36 -0.99
N ILE A 105 -6.69 -9.77 0.09
CA ILE A 105 -6.09 -10.67 1.11
C ILE A 105 -5.70 -12.01 0.47
N SER A 106 -6.58 -12.57 -0.35
CA SER A 106 -6.34 -13.85 -1.02
C SER A 106 -5.17 -13.77 -2.01
N ILE A 107 -5.08 -12.70 -2.80
CA ILE A 107 -3.97 -12.44 -3.73
C ILE A 107 -2.63 -12.36 -2.96
N MET A 108 -2.59 -11.64 -1.84
CA MET A 108 -1.38 -11.54 -1.03
C MET A 108 -0.96 -12.89 -0.43
N ALA A 109 -1.91 -13.67 0.09
CA ALA A 109 -1.61 -15.00 0.61
C ALA A 109 -1.11 -15.94 -0.49
N LEU A 110 -1.73 -15.92 -1.67
CA LEU A 110 -1.29 -16.73 -2.81
C LEU A 110 0.06 -16.26 -3.36
N ALA A 111 0.38 -14.98 -3.32
CA ALA A 111 1.70 -14.49 -3.69
C ALA A 111 2.79 -15.07 -2.78
N ILE A 112 2.58 -15.10 -1.46
CA ILE A 112 3.50 -15.76 -0.51
C ILE A 112 3.68 -17.23 -0.87
N VAL A 113 2.58 -17.93 -1.13
CA VAL A 113 2.61 -19.36 -1.52
C VAL A 113 3.37 -19.56 -2.82
N ALA A 114 3.16 -18.70 -3.84
CA ALA A 114 3.86 -18.79 -5.10
C ALA A 114 5.38 -18.61 -4.97
N TYR A 115 5.82 -17.67 -4.13
CA TYR A 115 7.25 -17.51 -3.81
C TYR A 115 7.80 -18.72 -3.06
N LEU A 116 7.08 -19.28 -2.11
CA LEU A 116 7.51 -20.50 -1.42
C LEU A 116 7.55 -21.72 -2.35
N ALA A 117 6.59 -21.82 -3.26
CA ALA A 117 6.53 -22.92 -4.24
C ALA A 117 7.72 -22.90 -5.22
N SER A 118 8.32 -21.75 -5.49
CA SER A 118 9.53 -21.66 -6.33
C SER A 118 10.76 -22.30 -5.68
N PHE A 119 10.81 -22.34 -4.33
CA PHE A 119 11.88 -22.99 -3.57
C PHE A 119 11.50 -24.42 -3.15
N PHE A 120 10.21 -24.66 -2.88
CA PHE A 120 9.68 -25.91 -2.38
C PHE A 120 8.50 -26.39 -3.25
N PRO A 121 8.72 -27.22 -4.28
CA PRO A 121 7.67 -27.67 -5.20
C PRO A 121 6.47 -28.36 -4.52
N PHE A 122 6.64 -28.84 -3.27
CA PHE A 122 5.57 -29.39 -2.46
C PHE A 122 4.36 -28.44 -2.31
N PHE A 123 4.58 -27.13 -2.31
CA PHE A 123 3.53 -26.12 -2.19
C PHE A 123 2.82 -25.80 -3.52
N VAL A 124 3.08 -26.54 -4.58
CA VAL A 124 2.31 -26.46 -5.81
C VAL A 124 0.98 -27.19 -5.62
N GLY A 125 -0.14 -26.58 -6.08
CA GLY A 125 -1.46 -27.21 -6.05
C GLY A 125 -2.20 -27.07 -4.70
N ILE A 126 -2.78 -28.14 -4.21
CA ILE A 126 -3.67 -28.14 -3.01
C ILE A 126 -2.91 -27.76 -1.75
N ALA A 127 -1.71 -28.27 -1.56
CA ALA A 127 -0.87 -27.97 -0.38
C ALA A 127 -0.62 -26.44 -0.25
N GLY A 128 -0.35 -25.77 -1.36
CA GLY A 128 -0.19 -24.33 -1.37
C GLY A 128 -1.48 -23.58 -1.04
N LYS A 129 -2.62 -24.03 -1.55
CA LYS A 129 -3.92 -23.42 -1.21
C LYS A 129 -4.22 -23.55 0.28
N LEU A 130 -3.96 -24.71 0.88
CA LEU A 130 -4.12 -24.93 2.33
C LEU A 130 -3.17 -24.04 3.13
N LEU A 131 -1.93 -23.89 2.69
CA LEU A 131 -0.98 -22.96 3.32
C LEU A 131 -1.46 -21.51 3.24
N GLY A 132 -2.00 -21.08 2.10
CA GLY A 132 -2.59 -19.75 1.94
C GLY A 132 -3.73 -19.48 2.93
N VAL A 133 -4.64 -20.45 3.08
CA VAL A 133 -5.72 -20.37 4.08
C VAL A 133 -5.16 -20.31 5.50
N ALA A 134 -4.16 -21.14 5.82
CA ALA A 134 -3.53 -21.14 7.14
C ALA A 134 -2.89 -19.76 7.45
N ILE A 135 -2.19 -19.16 6.50
CA ILE A 135 -1.61 -17.82 6.65
C ILE A 135 -2.71 -16.78 6.97
N ILE A 136 -3.80 -16.78 6.22
CA ILE A 136 -4.93 -15.86 6.46
C ILE A 136 -5.49 -16.06 7.87
N LEU A 137 -5.73 -17.30 8.28
CA LEU A 137 -6.28 -17.60 9.60
C LEU A 137 -5.34 -17.18 10.74
N ILE A 138 -4.04 -17.41 10.61
CA ILE A 138 -3.03 -16.99 11.61
C ILE A 138 -3.02 -15.46 11.76
N ILE A 139 -2.90 -14.73 10.64
CA ILE A 139 -2.85 -13.27 10.67
C ILE A 139 -4.17 -12.69 11.22
N THR A 140 -5.31 -13.22 10.80
CA THR A 140 -6.63 -12.81 11.31
C THR A 140 -6.73 -13.05 12.82
N SER A 141 -6.24 -14.18 13.32
CA SER A 141 -6.26 -14.52 14.75
C SER A 141 -5.41 -13.55 15.59
N ILE A 142 -4.28 -13.08 15.07
CA ILE A 142 -3.43 -12.08 15.73
C ILE A 142 -4.19 -10.76 15.86
N HIS A 143 -4.83 -10.30 14.79
CA HIS A 143 -5.58 -9.04 14.78
C HIS A 143 -6.86 -9.11 15.63
N TYR A 144 -7.54 -10.25 15.64
CA TYR A 144 -8.74 -10.46 16.44
C TYR A 144 -8.47 -10.34 17.94
N ARG A 145 -7.31 -10.80 18.41
CA ARG A 145 -6.97 -10.77 19.84
C ARG A 145 -6.69 -9.37 20.37
N SER A 146 -6.08 -8.48 19.59
CA SER A 146 -5.75 -7.13 20.05
C SER A 146 -5.33 -6.21 18.90
N VAL A 147 -5.99 -5.06 18.79
CA VAL A 147 -5.60 -3.97 17.86
C VAL A 147 -4.17 -3.49 18.14
N LYS A 148 -3.77 -3.43 19.42
CA LYS A 148 -2.40 -3.03 19.79
C LYS A 148 -1.37 -4.06 19.32
N ALA A 149 -1.67 -5.35 19.43
CA ALA A 149 -0.78 -6.40 18.94
C ALA A 149 -0.66 -6.34 17.42
N GLY A 150 -1.77 -6.15 16.69
CA GLY A 150 -1.76 -5.94 15.25
C GLY A 150 -0.95 -4.71 14.82
N GLY A 151 -1.12 -3.58 15.52
CA GLY A 151 -0.34 -2.37 15.26
C GLY A 151 1.17 -2.56 15.51
N SER A 152 1.56 -3.24 16.58
CA SER A 152 2.97 -3.56 16.86
C SER A 152 3.54 -4.53 15.84
N PHE A 153 2.80 -5.56 15.45
CA PHE A 153 3.15 -6.50 14.39
C PHE A 153 3.39 -5.76 13.06
N GLN A 154 2.50 -4.84 12.70
CA GLN A 154 2.64 -4.03 11.48
C GLN A 154 3.91 -3.17 11.50
N VAL A 155 4.26 -2.55 12.63
CA VAL A 155 5.50 -1.75 12.77
C VAL A 155 6.72 -2.62 12.52
N ILE A 156 6.79 -3.79 13.16
CA ILE A 156 7.91 -4.72 13.03
C ILE A 156 8.05 -5.21 11.58
N ILE A 157 6.97 -5.69 11.00
CA ILE A 157 6.98 -6.19 9.61
C ILE A 157 7.32 -5.07 8.62
N THR A 158 6.83 -3.84 8.84
CA THR A 158 7.17 -2.69 7.99
C THR A 158 8.66 -2.37 8.08
N ALA A 159 9.25 -2.38 9.28
CA ALA A 159 10.69 -2.17 9.45
C ALA A 159 11.50 -3.26 8.73
N ILE A 160 11.14 -4.53 8.92
CA ILE A 160 11.83 -5.66 8.28
C ILE A 160 11.77 -5.57 6.76
N LYS A 161 10.61 -5.26 6.18
CA LYS A 161 10.46 -5.22 4.72
C LYS A 161 11.13 -4.01 4.05
N ILE A 162 11.38 -2.92 4.78
CA ILE A 162 12.11 -1.76 4.25
C ILE A 162 13.61 -2.08 4.09
N ILE A 163 14.18 -2.97 4.92
CA ILE A 163 15.60 -3.31 4.87
C ILE A 163 16.05 -3.77 3.47
N PRO A 164 15.41 -4.75 2.81
CA PRO A 164 15.80 -5.16 1.45
C PRO A 164 15.76 -4.02 0.44
N PHE A 165 14.77 -3.11 0.55
CA PHE A 165 14.70 -1.94 -0.34
C PHE A 165 15.90 -1.02 -0.16
N LEU A 166 16.28 -0.74 1.09
CA LEU A 166 17.46 0.08 1.38
C LEU A 166 18.74 -0.59 0.86
N ILE A 167 18.86 -1.91 1.00
CA ILE A 167 20.00 -2.65 0.44
C ILE A 167 20.05 -2.49 -1.08
N VAL A 168 18.94 -2.69 -1.78
CA VAL A 168 18.87 -2.54 -3.24
C VAL A 168 19.20 -1.11 -3.66
N ILE A 169 18.68 -0.10 -2.96
CA ILE A 169 18.99 1.32 -3.25
C ILE A 169 20.48 1.59 -3.06
N VAL A 170 21.07 1.16 -1.93
CA VAL A 170 22.48 1.40 -1.66
C VAL A 170 23.37 0.71 -2.70
N LEU A 171 23.11 -0.57 -3.00
CA LEU A 171 23.84 -1.30 -4.02
C LEU A 171 23.64 -0.68 -5.42
N GLY A 172 22.42 -0.29 -5.76
CA GLY A 172 22.10 0.39 -7.02
C GLY A 172 22.90 1.69 -7.18
N LEU A 173 22.97 2.50 -6.12
CA LEU A 173 23.75 3.75 -6.14
C LEU A 173 25.26 3.49 -6.21
N MET A 174 25.77 2.42 -5.55
CA MET A 174 27.20 2.07 -5.59
C MET A 174 27.66 1.57 -6.96
N TYR A 175 26.78 0.86 -7.68
CA TYR A 175 27.08 0.27 -8.98
C TYR A 175 26.35 0.99 -10.13
N MET A 176 25.90 2.22 -9.89
CA MET A 176 25.17 3.01 -10.89
C MET A 176 26.05 3.33 -12.10
N ASN A 177 25.57 2.92 -13.28
CA ASN A 177 26.18 3.30 -14.56
C ASN A 177 25.21 4.27 -15.27
N PHE A 178 25.68 5.47 -15.58
CA PHE A 178 24.88 6.49 -16.26
C PHE A 178 24.47 6.08 -17.69
N ASP A 179 25.19 5.16 -18.32
CA ASP A 179 24.83 4.61 -19.63
C ASP A 179 23.48 3.86 -19.59
N ASN A 180 23.07 3.36 -18.42
CA ASN A 180 21.77 2.73 -18.24
C ASN A 180 20.59 3.71 -18.38
N PHE A 181 20.82 5.01 -18.30
CA PHE A 181 19.83 6.06 -18.55
C PHE A 181 19.79 6.50 -20.02
N ALA A 182 20.64 5.93 -20.86
CA ALA A 182 20.60 6.16 -22.30
C ALA A 182 19.24 5.76 -22.88
N TYR A 183 18.94 6.30 -24.04
CA TYR A 183 17.69 6.06 -24.79
C TYR A 183 17.67 4.64 -25.35
N THR A 184 17.58 3.65 -24.49
CA THR A 184 17.50 2.23 -24.87
C THR A 184 16.10 1.69 -24.56
N PRO A 185 15.39 1.12 -25.54
CA PRO A 185 14.08 0.52 -25.29
C PRO A 185 14.17 -0.63 -24.30
N VAL A 186 13.20 -0.71 -23.39
CA VAL A 186 13.07 -1.85 -22.46
C VAL A 186 12.63 -3.08 -23.25
N ALA A 187 13.25 -4.22 -22.96
CA ALA A 187 12.89 -5.49 -23.60
C ALA A 187 11.41 -5.83 -23.37
N GLY A 188 10.67 -6.09 -24.44
CA GLY A 188 9.23 -6.39 -24.38
C GLY A 188 8.32 -5.17 -24.27
N ALA A 189 8.84 -3.93 -24.42
CA ALA A 189 8.02 -2.75 -24.53
C ALA A 189 7.19 -2.76 -25.82
N THR A 190 5.88 -2.57 -25.70
CA THR A 190 4.95 -2.49 -26.83
C THR A 190 4.80 -1.06 -27.36
N SER A 191 5.07 -0.08 -26.53
CA SER A 191 5.04 1.35 -26.86
C SER A 191 5.81 2.13 -25.81
N SER A 192 6.33 3.32 -26.16
CA SER A 192 6.91 4.26 -25.21
C SER A 192 5.84 5.28 -24.84
N SER A 193 5.31 5.21 -23.62
CA SER A 193 4.22 6.09 -23.18
C SER A 193 4.38 6.49 -21.71
N LEU A 194 4.60 7.78 -21.49
CA LEU A 194 4.59 8.35 -20.12
C LEU A 194 3.23 8.15 -19.44
N ILE A 195 2.12 8.32 -20.17
CA ILE A 195 0.77 8.14 -19.63
C ILE A 195 0.56 6.67 -19.22
N GLY A 196 0.99 5.73 -20.06
CA GLY A 196 0.95 4.29 -19.72
C GLY A 196 1.76 3.98 -18.48
N GLY A 197 2.98 4.49 -18.39
CA GLY A 197 3.84 4.36 -17.22
C GLY A 197 3.18 4.92 -15.95
N VAL A 198 2.68 6.16 -15.98
CA VAL A 198 1.98 6.80 -14.84
C VAL A 198 0.74 6.00 -14.45
N SER A 199 -0.07 5.53 -15.39
CA SER A 199 -1.23 4.68 -15.11
C SER A 199 -0.84 3.41 -14.36
N ALA A 200 0.26 2.77 -14.75
CA ALA A 200 0.75 1.56 -14.11
C ALA A 200 1.25 1.80 -12.66
N THR A 201 1.69 3.03 -12.32
CA THR A 201 2.11 3.37 -10.95
C THR A 201 0.94 3.56 -9.98
N THR A 202 -0.28 3.80 -10.47
CA THR A 202 -1.43 4.18 -9.65
C THR A 202 -1.70 3.19 -8.52
N TRP A 203 -1.66 1.89 -8.82
CA TRP A 203 -1.86 0.83 -7.82
C TRP A 203 -0.84 0.90 -6.69
N ALA A 204 0.42 1.19 -7.01
CA ALA A 204 1.52 1.19 -6.04
C ALA A 204 1.40 2.30 -4.99
N TYR A 205 0.66 3.38 -5.28
CA TYR A 205 0.47 4.52 -4.36
C TYR A 205 -0.84 4.48 -3.56
N THR A 206 -1.71 3.47 -3.70
CA THR A 206 -3.05 3.47 -3.06
C THR A 206 -3.07 3.06 -1.60
N GLY A 207 -2.09 2.32 -1.11
CA GLY A 207 -2.12 1.66 0.20
C GLY A 207 -2.20 2.60 1.41
N MET A 208 -1.71 3.85 1.31
CA MET A 208 -1.64 4.78 2.44
C MET A 208 -3.02 5.20 2.98
N ALA A 209 -4.08 5.07 2.18
CA ALA A 209 -5.46 5.30 2.61
C ALA A 209 -5.95 4.34 3.71
N ALA A 210 -5.24 3.23 3.95
CA ALA A 210 -5.61 2.24 4.96
C ALA A 210 -5.78 2.83 6.37
N ILE A 211 -4.98 3.85 6.75
CA ILE A 211 -5.14 4.49 8.07
C ILE A 211 -6.48 5.22 8.24
N CYS A 212 -7.12 5.63 7.15
CA CYS A 212 -8.43 6.28 7.20
C CYS A 212 -9.54 5.33 7.63
N PHE A 213 -9.39 4.01 7.38
CA PHE A 213 -10.36 3.00 7.82
C PHE A 213 -10.40 2.83 9.34
N MET A 214 -9.29 3.15 10.02
CA MET A 214 -9.15 3.04 11.47
C MET A 214 -8.91 4.41 12.14
N ALA A 215 -9.41 5.49 11.55
CA ALA A 215 -9.18 6.86 11.99
C ALA A 215 -9.60 7.11 13.47
N GLY A 216 -10.62 6.39 13.94
CA GLY A 216 -11.12 6.46 15.33
C GLY A 216 -10.17 5.88 16.38
N GLU A 217 -9.16 5.11 15.99
CA GLU A 217 -8.23 4.43 16.91
C GLU A 217 -6.97 5.24 17.19
N PHE A 218 -6.74 6.33 16.45
CA PHE A 218 -5.56 7.18 16.64
C PHE A 218 -5.74 8.22 17.73
N LYS A 219 -4.68 8.42 18.52
CA LYS A 219 -4.56 9.53 19.47
C LYS A 219 -4.45 10.83 18.70
N ASN A 220 -5.22 11.87 19.09
CA ASN A 220 -5.21 13.18 18.44
C ASN A 220 -5.29 13.09 16.89
N PRO A 221 -6.35 12.48 16.33
CA PRO A 221 -6.44 12.18 14.90
C PRO A 221 -6.24 13.42 14.02
N GLY A 222 -6.71 14.59 14.46
CA GLY A 222 -6.53 15.86 13.75
C GLY A 222 -5.08 16.29 13.53
N LYS A 223 -4.12 15.77 14.31
CA LYS A 223 -2.68 16.03 14.12
C LYS A 223 -1.95 14.82 13.56
N VAL A 224 -2.33 13.62 13.99
CA VAL A 224 -1.63 12.38 13.63
C VAL A 224 -1.92 11.98 12.19
N LEU A 225 -3.20 11.98 11.77
CA LEU A 225 -3.57 11.50 10.43
C LEU A 225 -2.97 12.35 9.29
N PRO A 226 -3.09 13.71 9.28
CA PRO A 226 -2.51 14.50 8.21
C PRO A 226 -0.99 14.33 8.12
N ARG A 227 -0.31 14.38 9.27
CA ARG A 227 1.14 14.19 9.31
C ARG A 227 1.58 12.83 8.82
N ALA A 228 0.90 11.76 9.24
CA ALA A 228 1.22 10.40 8.82
C ALA A 228 0.97 10.20 7.32
N LEU A 229 -0.15 10.69 6.80
CA LEU A 229 -0.49 10.59 5.37
C LEU A 229 0.50 11.35 4.49
N ILE A 230 0.79 12.62 4.82
CA ILE A 230 1.73 13.44 4.05
C ILE A 230 3.15 12.85 4.13
N SER A 231 3.60 12.47 5.33
CA SER A 231 4.91 11.84 5.48
C SER A 231 4.99 10.52 4.71
N SER A 232 3.92 9.71 4.71
CA SER A 232 3.93 8.43 4.00
C SER A 232 4.05 8.59 2.48
N VAL A 233 3.31 9.54 1.88
CA VAL A 233 3.41 9.77 0.43
C VAL A 233 4.79 10.26 0.03
N LEU A 234 5.42 11.13 0.82
CA LEU A 234 6.76 11.63 0.54
C LEU A 234 7.82 10.53 0.68
N ILE A 235 7.73 9.70 1.73
CA ILE A 235 8.63 8.56 1.93
C ILE A 235 8.48 7.56 0.78
N VAL A 236 7.25 7.20 0.42
CA VAL A 236 6.99 6.23 -0.64
C VAL A 236 7.43 6.77 -2.00
N LEU A 237 7.16 8.05 -2.31
CA LEU A 237 7.63 8.69 -3.53
C LEU A 237 9.16 8.64 -3.64
N GLY A 238 9.88 9.02 -2.57
CA GLY A 238 11.34 8.96 -2.55
C GLY A 238 11.85 7.52 -2.72
N LEU A 239 11.26 6.57 -1.98
CA LEU A 239 11.66 5.17 -2.02
C LEU A 239 11.42 4.54 -3.41
N TYR A 240 10.27 4.78 -4.02
CA TYR A 240 9.93 4.22 -5.33
C TYR A 240 10.75 4.86 -6.46
N THR A 241 11.01 6.16 -6.38
CA THR A 241 11.88 6.85 -7.35
C THR A 241 13.32 6.35 -7.28
N LEU A 242 13.82 6.03 -6.07
CA LEU A 242 15.17 5.49 -5.89
C LEU A 242 15.30 4.01 -6.26
N LEU A 243 14.18 3.29 -6.29
CA LEU A 243 14.14 1.88 -6.71
C LEU A 243 13.97 1.71 -8.22
N ALA A 244 13.40 2.72 -8.88
CA ALA A 244 13.15 2.72 -10.33
C ALA A 244 14.42 2.98 -11.14
#